data_5871f04eae8d086d6de49cb472a7d6d8
#
_entry.id   5871f04eae8d086d6de49cb472a7d6d8
#
_cell.length_a   1.000
_cell.length_b   1.000
_cell.length_c   1.000
_cell.angle_alpha   90.00
_cell.angle_beta   90.00
_cell.angle_gamma   90.00
#
_symmetry.space_group_name_H-M   'P 1'
#
loop_
_entity.id
_entity.type
_entity.pdbx_description
1 polymer ?
#
loop_
_entity_poly.entity_id
_entity_poly.type
_entity_poly.pdbx_seq_one_letter_code
_entity_poly.pdbx_strand_id
1 'polypeptide(L)'
;MNYFELFEIPVSFFPDREEIKKRYHQLSFKYHPDFHTIDSEYDESEILEKSAEINQAYQSLTDEDKCLAYILKMCDALPEEGKATVPQDFLMDMMDINEEVMDLQLDPDEEKLYSINTKIKNLESELFDEIYPVMQSFGFQIQNDSALKKITDFYLKKKYLLRLKQNLLNFAQP
;
A
#
# COMPACT_ATOMS: atom_id res chain seq x y z
N MET A 1 -4.34 13.38 14.75
CA MET A 1 -3.91 14.05 13.50
C MET A 1 -3.47 12.94 12.54
N ASN A 2 -3.98 12.90 11.32
CA ASN A 2 -3.58 11.91 10.33
C ASN A 2 -2.37 12.40 9.50
N TYR A 3 -1.73 11.52 8.72
CA TYR A 3 -0.54 11.87 7.95
C TYR A 3 -0.79 12.93 6.87
N PHE A 4 -1.97 12.95 6.27
CA PHE A 4 -2.34 13.99 5.29
C PHE A 4 -2.49 15.36 5.95
N GLU A 5 -3.08 15.42 7.15
CA GLU A 5 -3.14 16.63 7.96
C GLU A 5 -1.76 17.09 8.42
N LEU A 6 -0.89 16.16 8.84
CA LEU A 6 0.48 16.46 9.24
C LEU A 6 1.28 17.12 8.11
N PHE A 7 1.06 16.65 6.87
CA PHE A 7 1.73 17.17 5.67
C PHE A 7 0.97 18.33 5.01
N GLU A 8 -0.19 18.72 5.56
CA GLU A 8 -1.07 19.77 4.99
C GLU A 8 -1.42 19.54 3.52
N ILE A 9 -1.70 18.30 3.16
CA ILE A 9 -2.09 17.89 1.80
C ILE A 9 -3.49 17.26 1.82
N PRO A 10 -4.23 17.30 0.72
CA PRO A 10 -5.53 16.64 0.64
C PRO A 10 -5.38 15.11 0.70
N VAL A 11 -6.38 14.44 1.31
CA VAL A 11 -6.45 12.98 1.32
C VAL A 11 -6.67 12.49 -0.12
N SER A 12 -5.82 11.60 -0.60
CA SER A 12 -5.88 11.05 -1.96
C SER A 12 -5.21 9.68 -1.99
N PHE A 13 -5.75 8.75 -2.80
CA PHE A 13 -5.06 7.50 -3.14
C PHE A 13 -3.83 7.72 -4.04
N PHE A 14 -3.76 8.88 -4.69
CA PHE A 14 -2.69 9.29 -5.59
C PHE A 14 -2.17 10.68 -5.17
N PRO A 15 -1.55 10.79 -3.98
CA PRO A 15 -1.06 12.09 -3.52
C PRO A 15 0.15 12.55 -4.36
N ASP A 16 0.30 13.85 -4.51
CA ASP A 16 1.42 14.44 -5.26
C ASP A 16 2.75 14.19 -4.53
N ARG A 17 3.62 13.39 -5.13
CA ARG A 17 4.93 13.01 -4.57
C ARG A 17 5.87 14.19 -4.40
N GLU A 18 5.82 15.17 -5.30
CA GLU A 18 6.68 16.36 -5.19
C GLU A 18 6.23 17.26 -4.04
N GLU A 19 4.92 17.43 -3.85
CA GLU A 19 4.40 18.17 -2.70
C GLU A 19 4.71 17.44 -1.38
N ILE A 20 4.55 16.11 -1.32
CA ILE A 20 4.94 15.32 -0.13
C ILE A 20 6.42 15.54 0.18
N LYS A 21 7.30 15.44 -0.81
CA LYS A 21 8.75 15.62 -0.63
C LYS A 21 9.09 17.01 -0.13
N LYS A 22 8.45 18.04 -0.68
CA LYS A 22 8.61 19.43 -0.27
C LYS A 22 8.19 19.62 1.20
N ARG A 23 7.01 19.11 1.57
CA ARG A 23 6.51 19.17 2.96
C ARG A 23 7.39 18.40 3.92
N TYR A 24 7.86 17.21 3.51
CA TYR A 24 8.81 16.44 4.29
C TYR A 24 10.07 17.23 4.63
N HIS A 25 10.69 17.90 3.65
CA HIS A 25 11.88 18.72 3.91
C HIS A 25 11.59 19.88 4.86
N GLN A 26 10.44 20.55 4.72
CA GLN A 26 10.03 21.64 5.62
C GLN A 26 9.84 21.15 7.05
N LEU A 27 9.12 20.03 7.23
CA LEU A 27 8.85 19.42 8.53
C LEU A 27 10.11 18.86 9.18
N SER A 28 10.95 18.17 8.40
CA SER A 28 12.22 17.62 8.88
C SER A 28 13.17 18.72 9.35
N PHE A 29 13.23 19.85 8.61
CA PHE A 29 14.02 21.00 9.05
C PHE A 29 13.46 21.61 10.34
N LYS A 30 12.12 21.76 10.44
CA LYS A 30 11.45 22.34 11.61
C LYS A 30 11.64 21.51 12.88
N TYR A 31 11.70 20.17 12.76
CA TYR A 31 11.78 19.23 13.90
C TYR A 31 13.10 18.46 13.93
N HIS A 32 14.18 19.05 13.37
CA HIS A 32 15.48 18.41 13.41
C HIS A 32 16.15 18.58 14.76
N PRO A 33 16.65 17.51 15.42
CA PRO A 33 17.26 17.62 16.77
C PRO A 33 18.41 18.63 16.84
N ASP A 34 19.23 18.74 15.80
CA ASP A 34 20.38 19.63 15.77
C ASP A 34 20.03 21.11 15.73
N PHE A 35 18.80 21.48 15.38
CA PHE A 35 18.34 22.87 15.34
C PHE A 35 17.59 23.31 16.60
N HIS A 36 17.27 22.38 17.49
CA HIS A 36 16.64 22.61 18.77
C HIS A 36 17.68 22.50 19.87
N THR A 37 18.39 23.61 20.12
CA THR A 37 19.30 23.76 21.27
C THR A 37 18.54 24.17 22.53
N ILE A 38 19.22 24.23 23.66
CA ILE A 38 18.78 24.36 25.07
C ILE A 38 17.67 25.41 25.36
N ASP A 39 17.32 26.29 24.41
CA ASP A 39 16.31 27.34 24.55
C ASP A 39 15.03 27.09 23.71
N SER A 40 14.76 25.85 23.21
CA SER A 40 13.54 25.57 22.44
C SER A 40 12.33 25.34 23.35
N GLU A 41 11.14 25.78 22.90
CA GLU A 41 9.86 25.56 23.57
C GLU A 41 9.44 24.06 23.63
N TYR A 42 10.18 23.17 22.92
CA TYR A 42 9.89 21.76 22.83
C TYR A 42 10.89 20.95 23.64
N ASP A 43 10.41 19.91 24.33
CA ASP A 43 11.24 18.92 24.99
C ASP A 43 11.93 18.04 23.93
N GLU A 44 13.18 17.62 24.19
CA GLU A 44 13.96 16.77 23.30
C GLU A 44 13.22 15.46 22.91
N SER A 45 12.46 14.90 23.83
CA SER A 45 11.60 13.74 23.64
C SER A 45 10.48 14.02 22.62
N GLU A 46 9.82 15.18 22.69
CA GLU A 46 8.76 15.59 21.77
C GLU A 46 9.31 15.79 20.34
N ILE A 47 10.51 16.33 20.21
CA ILE A 47 11.20 16.51 18.92
C ILE A 47 11.52 15.16 18.27
N LEU A 48 12.04 14.21 19.05
CA LEU A 48 12.35 12.87 18.56
C LEU A 48 11.07 12.13 18.12
N GLU A 49 10.01 12.17 18.90
CA GLU A 49 8.71 11.58 18.55
C GLU A 49 8.15 12.20 17.27
N LYS A 50 8.21 13.53 17.15
CA LYS A 50 7.72 14.26 15.98
C LYS A 50 8.54 13.93 14.72
N SER A 51 9.86 13.86 14.85
CA SER A 51 10.75 13.47 13.78
C SER A 51 10.47 12.04 13.30
N ALA A 52 10.24 11.10 14.22
CA ALA A 52 9.88 9.72 13.90
C ALA A 52 8.51 9.64 13.19
N GLU A 53 7.50 10.40 13.68
CA GLU A 53 6.17 10.49 13.05
C GLU A 53 6.25 11.02 11.61
N ILE A 54 7.05 12.09 11.38
CA ILE A 54 7.26 12.67 10.05
C ILE A 54 7.89 11.65 9.09
N ASN A 55 8.91 10.92 9.54
CA ASN A 55 9.56 9.89 8.74
C ASN A 55 8.60 8.75 8.39
N GLN A 56 7.80 8.29 9.35
CA GLN A 56 6.82 7.24 9.13
C GLN A 56 5.72 7.69 8.17
N ALA A 57 5.23 8.93 8.32
CA ALA A 57 4.24 9.52 7.44
C ALA A 57 4.77 9.63 6.00
N TYR A 58 6.01 10.11 5.83
CA TYR A 58 6.66 10.20 4.53
C TYR A 58 6.74 8.84 3.83
N GLN A 59 7.23 7.81 4.53
CA GLN A 59 7.30 6.45 4.00
C GLN A 59 5.92 5.88 3.64
N SER A 60 4.91 6.20 4.42
CA SER A 60 3.55 5.72 4.17
C SER A 60 2.90 6.43 2.99
N LEU A 61 3.11 7.73 2.82
CA LEU A 61 2.48 8.52 1.77
C LEU A 61 3.19 8.40 0.41
N THR A 62 4.49 8.06 0.38
CA THR A 62 5.25 7.91 -0.87
C THR A 62 5.21 6.51 -1.46
N ASP A 63 4.86 5.51 -0.68
CA ASP A 63 4.68 4.12 -1.11
C ASP A 63 3.19 3.87 -1.41
N GLU A 64 2.88 3.47 -2.63
CA GLU A 64 1.48 3.29 -3.10
C GLU A 64 0.71 2.26 -2.26
N ASP A 65 1.34 1.14 -1.91
CA ASP A 65 0.69 0.08 -1.15
C ASP A 65 0.47 0.48 0.31
N LYS A 66 1.44 1.19 0.90
CA LYS A 66 1.30 1.70 2.26
C LYS A 66 0.29 2.83 2.33
N CYS A 67 0.25 3.71 1.32
CA CYS A 67 -0.73 4.79 1.23
C CYS A 67 -2.15 4.24 1.12
N LEU A 68 -2.37 3.26 0.24
CA LEU A 68 -3.65 2.57 0.11
C LEU A 68 -4.07 1.91 1.43
N ALA A 69 -3.18 1.14 2.06
CA ALA A 69 -3.45 0.49 3.33
C ALA A 69 -3.77 1.51 4.44
N TYR A 70 -3.03 2.61 4.49
CA TYR A 70 -3.23 3.67 5.46
C TYR A 70 -4.60 4.34 5.31
N ILE A 71 -5.00 4.66 4.08
CA ILE A 71 -6.33 5.25 3.80
C ILE A 71 -7.45 4.27 4.16
N LEU A 72 -7.34 2.99 3.78
CA LEU A 72 -8.33 1.99 4.14
C LEU A 72 -8.45 1.82 5.66
N LYS A 73 -7.34 1.90 6.38
CA LYS A 73 -7.34 1.90 7.85
C LYS A 73 -8.02 3.15 8.43
N MET A 74 -7.77 4.32 7.86
CA MET A 74 -8.44 5.56 8.25
C MET A 74 -9.96 5.52 8.05
N CYS A 75 -10.40 4.80 7.00
CA CYS A 75 -11.83 4.60 6.69
C CYS A 75 -12.46 3.42 7.46
N ASP A 76 -11.72 2.79 8.38
CA ASP A 76 -12.15 1.58 9.10
C ASP A 76 -12.63 0.44 8.16
N ALA A 77 -12.01 0.36 6.97
CA ALA A 77 -12.39 -0.56 5.90
C ALA A 77 -11.55 -1.84 5.86
N LEU A 78 -10.43 -1.88 6.61
CA LEU A 78 -9.62 -3.09 6.68
C LEU A 78 -10.23 -4.06 7.69
N PRO A 79 -10.47 -5.32 7.29
CA PRO A 79 -10.88 -6.35 8.24
C PRO A 79 -9.78 -6.57 9.28
N GLU A 80 -10.18 -7.01 10.47
CA GLU A 80 -9.25 -7.39 11.53
C GLU A 80 -8.21 -8.40 11.02
N GLU A 81 -7.01 -8.33 11.58
CA GLU A 81 -5.91 -9.21 11.20
C GLU A 81 -6.33 -10.70 11.37
N GLY A 82 -6.18 -11.48 10.29
CA GLY A 82 -6.61 -12.88 10.24
C GLY A 82 -8.07 -13.11 9.83
N LYS A 83 -8.91 -12.07 9.72
CA LYS A 83 -10.31 -12.17 9.23
C LYS A 83 -10.48 -11.71 7.80
N ALA A 84 -9.42 -11.15 7.19
CA ALA A 84 -9.43 -10.71 5.80
C ALA A 84 -9.60 -11.91 4.87
N THR A 85 -10.71 -11.95 4.15
CA THR A 85 -10.97 -12.97 3.12
C THR A 85 -10.94 -12.32 1.74
N VAL A 86 -10.15 -12.91 0.86
CA VAL A 86 -10.15 -12.54 -0.56
C VAL A 86 -11.50 -12.95 -1.16
N PRO A 87 -12.12 -12.15 -2.06
CA PRO A 87 -13.37 -12.53 -2.73
C PRO A 87 -13.30 -13.91 -3.35
N GLN A 88 -14.38 -14.70 -3.17
CA GLN A 88 -14.39 -16.11 -3.55
C GLN A 88 -14.32 -16.31 -5.07
N ASP A 89 -14.95 -15.43 -5.85
CA ASP A 89 -14.84 -15.40 -7.31
C ASP A 89 -13.39 -15.26 -7.76
N PHE A 90 -12.65 -14.33 -7.19
CA PHE A 90 -11.24 -14.17 -7.48
C PHE A 90 -10.41 -15.41 -7.12
N LEU A 91 -10.69 -16.07 -6.00
CA LEU A 91 -10.00 -17.31 -5.62
C LEU A 91 -10.25 -18.43 -6.62
N MET A 92 -11.45 -18.50 -7.20
CA MET A 92 -11.77 -19.47 -8.27
C MET A 92 -10.97 -19.16 -9.55
N ASP A 93 -10.87 -17.89 -9.94
CA ASP A 93 -10.08 -17.47 -11.11
C ASP A 93 -8.57 -17.76 -10.91
N MET A 94 -8.12 -17.78 -9.66
CA MET A 94 -6.72 -18.07 -9.31
C MET A 94 -6.39 -19.57 -9.26
N MET A 95 -7.38 -20.47 -9.38
CA MET A 95 -7.15 -21.92 -9.27
C MET A 95 -6.15 -22.42 -10.30
N ASP A 96 -6.30 -22.02 -11.56
CA ASP A 96 -5.41 -22.45 -12.66
C ASP A 96 -3.98 -21.96 -12.43
N ILE A 97 -3.80 -20.71 -11.98
CA ILE A 97 -2.48 -20.16 -11.68
C ILE A 97 -1.84 -20.87 -10.49
N ASN A 98 -2.62 -21.19 -9.45
CA ASN A 98 -2.11 -21.93 -8.29
C ASN A 98 -1.70 -23.36 -8.67
N GLU A 99 -2.43 -24.03 -9.56
CA GLU A 99 -2.07 -25.36 -10.08
C GLU A 99 -0.76 -25.29 -10.86
N GLU A 100 -0.61 -24.31 -11.77
CA GLU A 100 0.66 -24.10 -12.48
C GLU A 100 1.84 -23.81 -11.53
N VAL A 101 1.62 -23.08 -10.44
CA VAL A 101 2.64 -22.82 -9.41
C VAL A 101 3.01 -24.11 -8.67
N MET A 102 2.04 -24.98 -8.36
CA MET A 102 2.31 -26.27 -7.73
C MET A 102 3.09 -27.19 -8.65
N ASP A 103 2.76 -27.23 -9.94
CA ASP A 103 3.50 -28.00 -10.94
C ASP A 103 4.94 -27.51 -11.08
N LEU A 104 5.15 -26.18 -11.04
CA LEU A 104 6.49 -25.59 -11.09
C LEU A 104 7.35 -25.97 -9.86
N GLN A 105 6.73 -26.22 -8.71
CA GLN A 105 7.43 -26.68 -7.50
C GLN A 105 7.94 -28.12 -7.65
N LEU A 106 7.22 -28.95 -8.40
CA LEU A 106 7.58 -30.36 -8.64
C LEU A 106 8.58 -30.51 -9.79
N ASP A 107 8.45 -29.69 -10.81
CA ASP A 107 9.30 -29.71 -12.01
C ASP A 107 9.68 -28.24 -12.37
N PRO A 108 10.80 -27.71 -11.81
CA PRO A 108 11.25 -26.35 -12.06
C PRO A 108 11.57 -26.12 -13.54
N ASP A 109 10.92 -25.13 -14.14
CA ASP A 109 11.05 -24.75 -15.55
C ASP A 109 11.03 -23.21 -15.68
N GLU A 110 12.07 -22.64 -16.28
CA GLU A 110 12.21 -21.18 -16.43
C GLU A 110 11.16 -20.59 -17.38
N GLU A 111 10.74 -21.31 -18.42
CA GLU A 111 9.71 -20.84 -19.35
C GLU A 111 8.33 -20.80 -18.66
N LYS A 112 8.02 -21.83 -17.87
CA LYS A 112 6.80 -21.87 -17.05
C LYS A 112 6.80 -20.73 -16.02
N LEU A 113 7.92 -20.51 -15.33
CA LEU A 113 8.08 -19.42 -14.37
C LEU A 113 7.84 -18.06 -15.02
N TYR A 114 8.42 -17.83 -16.20
CA TYR A 114 8.20 -16.59 -16.96
C TYR A 114 6.73 -16.42 -17.37
N SER A 115 6.08 -17.49 -17.84
CA SER A 115 4.66 -17.49 -18.21
C SER A 115 3.77 -17.12 -17.02
N ILE A 116 3.97 -17.76 -15.87
CA ILE A 116 3.20 -17.49 -14.64
C ILE A 116 3.38 -16.03 -14.19
N ASN A 117 4.62 -15.54 -14.14
CA ASN A 117 4.90 -14.15 -13.79
C ASN A 117 4.22 -13.16 -14.75
N THR A 118 4.17 -13.47 -16.04
CA THR A 118 3.50 -12.65 -17.05
C THR A 118 1.97 -12.62 -16.81
N LYS A 119 1.37 -13.78 -16.54
CA LYS A 119 -0.07 -13.88 -16.20
C LYS A 119 -0.41 -13.05 -14.96
N ILE A 120 0.38 -13.17 -13.89
CA ILE A 120 0.18 -12.40 -12.67
C ILE A 120 0.30 -10.90 -12.93
N LYS A 121 1.31 -10.46 -13.69
CA LYS A 121 1.50 -9.05 -14.04
C LYS A 121 0.33 -8.49 -14.86
N ASN A 122 -0.18 -9.25 -15.82
CA ASN A 122 -1.34 -8.85 -16.60
C ASN A 122 -2.59 -8.69 -15.70
N LEU A 123 -2.81 -9.65 -14.81
CA LEU A 123 -3.92 -9.59 -13.86
C LEU A 123 -3.80 -8.40 -12.89
N GLU A 124 -2.59 -8.09 -12.41
CA GLU A 124 -2.36 -6.88 -11.59
C GLU A 124 -2.73 -5.60 -12.37
N SER A 125 -2.36 -5.53 -13.65
CA SER A 125 -2.70 -4.38 -14.50
C SER A 125 -4.20 -4.26 -14.71
N GLU A 126 -4.88 -5.36 -15.04
CA GLU A 126 -6.34 -5.40 -15.24
C GLU A 126 -7.09 -4.97 -13.97
N LEU A 127 -6.72 -5.51 -12.82
CA LEU A 127 -7.30 -5.14 -11.53
C LEU A 127 -7.09 -3.64 -11.21
N PHE A 128 -5.92 -3.11 -11.54
CA PHE A 128 -5.65 -1.68 -11.33
C PHE A 128 -6.47 -0.81 -12.27
N ASP A 129 -6.55 -1.15 -13.56
CA ASP A 129 -7.30 -0.40 -14.56
C ASP A 129 -8.81 -0.35 -14.21
N GLU A 130 -9.36 -1.44 -13.66
CA GLU A 130 -10.74 -1.48 -13.19
C GLU A 130 -10.98 -0.58 -11.97
N ILE A 131 -10.05 -0.56 -11.00
CA ILE A 131 -10.27 0.17 -9.76
C ILE A 131 -9.86 1.64 -9.84
N TYR A 132 -8.95 1.99 -10.74
CA TYR A 132 -8.40 3.34 -10.86
C TYR A 132 -9.47 4.44 -10.96
N PRO A 133 -10.50 4.34 -11.83
CA PRO A 133 -11.56 5.36 -11.89
C PRO A 133 -12.35 5.47 -10.58
N VAL A 134 -12.54 4.36 -9.86
CA VAL A 134 -13.23 4.36 -8.57
C VAL A 134 -12.40 5.08 -7.51
N MET A 135 -11.10 4.81 -7.44
CA MET A 135 -10.17 5.47 -6.53
C MET A 135 -10.01 6.96 -6.86
N GLN A 136 -9.96 7.31 -8.16
CA GLN A 136 -9.80 8.69 -8.61
C GLN A 136 -11.03 9.55 -8.28
N SER A 137 -12.23 8.98 -8.38
CA SER A 137 -13.50 9.67 -8.09
C SER A 137 -13.95 9.56 -6.63
N PHE A 138 -13.18 8.88 -5.77
CA PHE A 138 -13.57 8.65 -4.38
C PHE A 138 -13.57 9.95 -3.57
N GLY A 139 -14.73 10.30 -3.05
CA GLY A 139 -14.91 11.48 -2.18
C GLY A 139 -14.81 11.10 -0.71
N PHE A 140 -13.76 11.52 -0.03
CA PHE A 140 -13.54 11.21 1.39
C PHE A 140 -14.53 11.91 2.34
N GLN A 141 -15.32 12.86 1.84
CA GLN A 141 -16.36 13.56 2.62
C GLN A 141 -17.73 12.90 2.48
N ILE A 142 -17.89 11.99 1.53
CA ILE A 142 -19.15 11.31 1.25
C ILE A 142 -18.94 9.84 1.50
N GLN A 143 -19.65 9.29 2.49
CA GLN A 143 -19.60 7.87 2.79
C GLN A 143 -20.14 7.09 1.58
N ASN A 144 -19.25 6.42 0.85
CA ASN A 144 -19.58 5.56 -0.28
C ASN A 144 -19.08 4.15 0.00
N ASP A 145 -19.88 3.41 0.78
CA ASP A 145 -19.56 2.07 1.23
C ASP A 145 -19.34 1.09 0.06
N SER A 146 -20.04 1.27 -1.05
CA SER A 146 -19.88 0.43 -2.23
C SER A 146 -18.53 0.64 -2.91
N ALA A 147 -18.10 1.89 -3.07
CA ALA A 147 -16.78 2.21 -3.64
C ALA A 147 -15.66 1.77 -2.68
N LEU A 148 -15.84 2.03 -1.39
CA LEU A 148 -14.87 1.63 -0.37
C LEU A 148 -14.68 0.11 -0.31
N LYS A 149 -15.79 -0.65 -0.43
CA LYS A 149 -15.73 -2.12 -0.53
C LYS A 149 -14.93 -2.57 -1.75
N LYS A 150 -15.18 -1.99 -2.94
CA LYS A 150 -14.42 -2.33 -4.16
C LYS A 150 -12.92 -2.07 -3.99
N ILE A 151 -12.55 -0.95 -3.36
CA ILE A 151 -11.15 -0.60 -3.10
C ILE A 151 -10.52 -1.58 -2.09
N THR A 152 -11.27 -1.98 -1.06
CA THR A 152 -10.82 -2.99 -0.09
C THR A 152 -10.63 -4.36 -0.75
N ASP A 153 -11.57 -4.79 -1.59
CA ASP A 153 -11.47 -6.05 -2.34
C ASP A 153 -10.23 -6.03 -3.27
N PHE A 154 -9.98 -4.93 -3.97
CA PHE A 154 -8.77 -4.73 -4.76
C PHE A 154 -7.49 -4.85 -3.91
N TYR A 155 -7.44 -4.20 -2.76
CA TYR A 155 -6.30 -4.30 -1.84
C TYR A 155 -6.02 -5.74 -1.40
N LEU A 156 -7.06 -6.51 -1.08
CA LEU A 156 -6.93 -7.91 -0.68
C LEU A 156 -6.45 -8.80 -1.84
N LYS A 157 -6.98 -8.60 -3.04
CA LYS A 157 -6.53 -9.28 -4.26
C LYS A 157 -5.05 -8.97 -4.54
N LYS A 158 -4.66 -7.70 -4.46
CA LYS A 158 -3.26 -7.27 -4.66
C LYS A 158 -2.32 -7.91 -3.63
N LYS A 159 -2.71 -7.96 -2.35
CA LYS A 159 -1.92 -8.65 -1.31
C LYS A 159 -1.78 -10.15 -1.58
N TYR A 160 -2.82 -10.79 -2.11
CA TYR A 160 -2.76 -12.19 -2.50
C TYR A 160 -1.73 -12.40 -3.61
N LEU A 161 -1.79 -11.60 -4.69
CA LEU A 161 -0.85 -11.69 -5.80
C LEU A 161 0.60 -11.41 -5.38
N LEU A 162 0.80 -10.45 -4.48
CA LEU A 162 2.12 -10.16 -3.91
C LEU A 162 2.72 -11.36 -3.19
N ARG A 163 1.93 -12.05 -2.35
CA ARG A 163 2.37 -13.28 -1.67
C ARG A 163 2.70 -14.40 -2.66
N LEU A 164 1.87 -14.55 -3.71
CA LEU A 164 2.11 -15.53 -4.74
C LEU A 164 3.45 -15.26 -5.47
N LYS A 165 3.73 -14.01 -5.82
CA LYS A 165 5.00 -13.59 -6.41
C LYS A 165 6.19 -13.84 -5.49
N GLN A 166 6.07 -13.55 -4.20
CA GLN A 166 7.11 -13.85 -3.21
C GLN A 166 7.40 -15.34 -3.11
N ASN A 167 6.37 -16.18 -3.15
CA ASN A 167 6.55 -17.64 -3.19
C ASN A 167 7.31 -18.06 -4.45
N LEU A 168 6.96 -17.52 -5.63
CA LEU A 168 7.66 -17.82 -6.88
C LEU A 168 9.14 -17.41 -6.86
N LEU A 169 9.47 -16.28 -6.24
CA LEU A 169 10.86 -15.83 -6.10
C LEU A 169 11.69 -16.79 -5.23
N ASN A 170 11.09 -17.42 -4.22
CA ASN A 170 11.78 -18.40 -3.38
C ASN A 170 12.14 -19.69 -4.13
N PHE A 171 11.44 -20.00 -5.24
CA PHE A 171 11.78 -21.16 -6.11
C PHE A 171 12.83 -20.82 -7.15
N ALA A 172 13.01 -19.54 -7.47
CA ALA A 172 14.01 -19.10 -8.45
C ALA A 172 15.42 -18.91 -7.85
N GLN A 173 15.56 -19.06 -6.53
CA GLN A 173 16.87 -19.02 -5.85
C GLN A 173 17.31 -20.46 -5.58
N PRO A 174 18.45 -20.91 -6.16
CA PRO A 174 19.03 -22.22 -5.90
C PRO A 174 19.50 -22.39 -4.47
#